data_6bf4927580939da87b825ecf21963e0a
#
_entry.id   6bf4927580939da87b825ecf21963e0a
#
_cell.length_a   1.000
_cell.length_b   1.000
_cell.length_c   1.000
_cell.angle_alpha   90.00
_cell.angle_beta   90.00
_cell.angle_gamma   90.00
#
_symmetry.space_group_name_H-M   'P 1'
#
loop_
_entity.id
_entity.type
_entity.pdbx_description
1 polymer ?
#
loop_
_entity_poly.entity_id
_entity_poly.type
_entity_poly.pdbx_seq_one_letter_code
_entity_poly.pdbx_strand_id
1 'polypeptide(L)'
;MLTMTDINTIRNLRNNHDQSIESIRKTLNINWRTAKKYADKEFLPAVKIPKKSGMMYDEKWGDIVSLWLTEDFKLPRKRRRTNKQFFQDLIEIGFNGSYRTICNFVKEWKAVHTNKDEVKDLGYEKLEHPAGEAQLDFGTMEVEKDGSLVDIKVLVMTFPYSNRAFSVALPAENQECLLEGIKYILKQADGVPTTIRIDNMSTAVVKSKTRYKEAQLTNEFRSFALHYGFKVQTCNPRSGYEKGSVENKVGYVRYNFFSNSPRLMSFQDLNQQLAKKLTEDTDRLHYEKKEPISKLWEDEVPHNC
;
A
#
# COMPACT_ATOMS: atom_id res chain seq x y z
N MET A 1 36.63 -18.80 -9.56
CA MET A 1 35.64 -19.92 -9.55
C MET A 1 35.31 -20.18 -11.00
N LEU A 2 35.31 -21.44 -11.46
CA LEU A 2 34.98 -21.72 -12.85
C LEU A 2 33.49 -21.53 -13.11
N THR A 3 33.14 -20.92 -14.24
CA THR A 3 31.77 -20.77 -14.71
C THR A 3 31.26 -22.06 -15.35
N MET A 4 29.95 -22.20 -15.55
CA MET A 4 29.38 -23.32 -16.32
C MET A 4 29.90 -23.37 -17.74
N THR A 5 30.17 -22.20 -18.36
CA THR A 5 30.76 -22.07 -19.68
C THR A 5 32.17 -22.70 -19.70
N ASP A 6 33.01 -22.41 -18.69
CA ASP A 6 34.36 -22.97 -18.59
C ASP A 6 34.31 -24.50 -18.48
N ILE A 7 33.38 -25.06 -17.70
CA ILE A 7 33.21 -26.50 -17.51
C ILE A 7 32.73 -27.17 -18.81
N ASN A 8 31.79 -26.57 -19.53
CA ASN A 8 31.34 -27.07 -20.81
C ASN A 8 32.47 -27.00 -21.84
N THR A 9 33.31 -25.98 -21.82
CA THR A 9 34.49 -25.87 -22.67
C THR A 9 35.51 -27.00 -22.38
N ILE A 10 35.80 -27.27 -21.08
CA ILE A 10 36.67 -28.38 -20.67
C ILE A 10 36.17 -29.72 -21.22
N ARG A 11 34.86 -29.97 -21.08
CA ARG A 11 34.21 -31.20 -21.57
C ARG A 11 34.24 -31.32 -23.09
N ASN A 12 33.96 -30.23 -23.78
CA ASN A 12 33.99 -30.20 -25.25
C ASN A 12 35.39 -30.49 -25.79
N LEU A 13 36.42 -29.84 -25.22
CA LEU A 13 37.82 -30.09 -25.57
C LEU A 13 38.25 -31.53 -25.32
N ARG A 14 37.73 -32.16 -24.22
CA ARG A 14 38.03 -33.54 -23.88
C ARG A 14 37.28 -34.55 -24.76
N ASN A 15 35.97 -34.40 -24.89
CA ASN A 15 35.09 -35.41 -25.46
C ASN A 15 34.95 -35.30 -27.01
N ASN A 16 34.99 -34.08 -27.53
CA ASN A 16 34.77 -33.81 -28.94
C ASN A 16 36.10 -33.53 -29.71
N HIS A 17 37.15 -33.11 -29.01
CA HIS A 17 38.43 -32.80 -29.60
C HIS A 17 39.60 -33.66 -29.08
N ASP A 18 39.31 -34.71 -28.30
CA ASP A 18 40.29 -35.68 -27.75
C ASP A 18 41.53 -35.05 -27.12
N GLN A 19 41.43 -33.84 -26.58
CA GLN A 19 42.58 -33.16 -26.01
C GLN A 19 43.00 -33.79 -24.69
N SER A 20 44.33 -33.84 -24.47
CA SER A 20 44.88 -34.29 -23.19
C SER A 20 44.56 -33.27 -22.06
N ILE A 21 44.47 -33.79 -20.83
CA ILE A 21 44.22 -32.93 -19.64
C ILE A 21 45.30 -31.82 -19.53
N GLU A 22 46.54 -32.15 -19.93
CA GLU A 22 47.63 -31.18 -19.91
C GLU A 22 47.46 -30.09 -20.97
N SER A 23 46.95 -30.43 -22.16
CA SER A 23 46.58 -29.48 -23.22
C SER A 23 45.47 -28.54 -22.74
N ILE A 24 44.40 -29.11 -22.18
CA ILE A 24 43.25 -28.35 -21.64
C ILE A 24 43.69 -27.38 -20.52
N ARG A 25 44.57 -27.89 -19.62
CA ARG A 25 45.18 -27.06 -18.56
C ARG A 25 45.88 -25.82 -19.10
N LYS A 26 46.72 -26.02 -20.13
CA LYS A 26 47.49 -24.95 -20.77
C LYS A 26 46.58 -23.96 -21.51
N THR A 27 45.63 -24.48 -22.28
CA THR A 27 44.69 -23.69 -23.09
C THR A 27 43.82 -22.79 -22.25
N LEU A 28 43.30 -23.29 -21.10
CA LEU A 28 42.39 -22.56 -20.25
C LEU A 28 43.06 -21.92 -19.03
N ASN A 29 44.38 -22.07 -18.90
CA ASN A 29 45.17 -21.57 -17.76
C ASN A 29 44.59 -21.94 -16.39
N ILE A 30 44.24 -23.22 -16.22
CA ILE A 30 43.62 -23.73 -14.99
C ILE A 30 44.52 -24.78 -14.32
N ASN A 31 44.25 -25.08 -13.06
CA ASN A 31 45.00 -26.14 -12.37
C ASN A 31 44.67 -27.51 -12.94
N TRP A 32 45.70 -28.38 -13.07
CA TRP A 32 45.58 -29.75 -13.63
C TRP A 32 44.52 -30.58 -12.89
N ARG A 33 44.46 -30.51 -11.57
CA ARG A 33 43.42 -31.24 -10.80
C ARG A 33 42.03 -30.75 -11.14
N THR A 34 41.86 -29.46 -11.41
CA THR A 34 40.60 -28.87 -11.83
C THR A 34 40.24 -29.33 -13.24
N ALA A 35 41.16 -29.28 -14.20
CA ALA A 35 40.94 -29.78 -15.54
C ALA A 35 40.53 -31.26 -15.53
N LYS A 36 41.26 -32.12 -14.79
CA LYS A 36 40.95 -33.53 -14.64
C LYS A 36 39.58 -33.79 -14.00
N LYS A 37 39.25 -33.03 -12.96
CA LYS A 37 37.98 -33.18 -12.24
C LYS A 37 36.76 -32.99 -13.15
N TYR A 38 36.82 -32.02 -14.05
CA TYR A 38 35.68 -31.67 -14.92
C TYR A 38 35.74 -32.31 -16.31
N ALA A 39 36.90 -32.83 -16.73
CA ALA A 39 37.07 -33.57 -17.99
C ALA A 39 36.58 -35.03 -17.88
N ASP A 40 37.00 -35.73 -16.82
CA ASP A 40 36.80 -37.17 -16.66
C ASP A 40 35.57 -37.56 -15.81
N LYS A 41 34.90 -36.61 -15.17
CA LYS A 41 33.74 -36.88 -14.31
C LYS A 41 32.57 -35.94 -14.66
N GLU A 42 31.36 -36.49 -14.69
CA GLU A 42 30.12 -35.71 -14.72
C GLU A 42 29.89 -34.95 -13.39
N PHE A 43 30.80 -34.08 -13.03
CA PHE A 43 30.69 -33.28 -11.84
C PHE A 43 30.04 -31.92 -12.20
N LEU A 44 28.80 -31.70 -11.78
CA LEU A 44 28.23 -30.36 -11.74
C LEU A 44 28.82 -29.65 -10.52
N PRO A 45 29.23 -28.37 -10.63
CA PRO A 45 29.65 -27.61 -9.47
C PRO A 45 28.49 -27.56 -8.47
N ALA A 46 28.72 -28.04 -7.25
CA ALA A 46 27.73 -27.87 -6.18
C ALA A 46 27.51 -26.38 -5.95
N VAL A 47 26.36 -25.88 -6.33
CA VAL A 47 25.94 -24.53 -5.95
C VAL A 47 25.82 -24.56 -4.43
N LYS A 48 26.79 -23.98 -3.73
CA LYS A 48 26.66 -23.71 -2.32
C LYS A 48 25.60 -22.63 -2.18
N ILE A 49 24.37 -23.02 -1.90
CA ILE A 49 23.34 -22.08 -1.48
C ILE A 49 23.80 -21.56 -0.11
N PRO A 50 24.20 -20.29 0.02
CA PRO A 50 24.62 -19.77 1.32
C PRO A 50 23.45 -19.89 2.29
N LYS A 51 23.70 -20.47 3.48
CA LYS A 51 22.70 -20.42 4.55
C LYS A 51 22.43 -18.96 4.86
N LYS A 52 21.15 -18.59 4.83
CA LYS A 52 20.73 -17.27 5.29
C LYS A 52 20.99 -17.20 6.79
N SER A 53 21.64 -16.12 7.23
CA SER A 53 21.96 -15.86 8.62
C SER A 53 21.43 -14.48 9.03
N GLY A 54 21.35 -14.23 10.32
CA GLY A 54 20.87 -12.97 10.88
C GLY A 54 19.58 -13.15 11.67
N MET A 55 19.20 -12.11 12.37
CA MET A 55 18.15 -12.06 13.37
C MET A 55 16.85 -12.79 13.00
N MET A 56 16.44 -12.69 11.71
CA MET A 56 15.23 -13.33 11.22
C MET A 56 15.37 -14.84 10.93
N TYR A 57 16.60 -15.37 10.86
CA TYR A 57 16.86 -16.77 10.48
C TYR A 57 17.52 -17.59 11.60
N ASP A 58 18.24 -16.91 12.49
CA ASP A 58 18.99 -17.54 13.59
C ASP A 58 18.23 -17.45 14.92
N GLU A 59 17.23 -16.55 15.01
CA GLU A 59 16.37 -16.32 16.16
C GLU A 59 14.90 -16.64 15.82
N LYS A 60 14.02 -16.59 16.82
CA LYS A 60 12.58 -16.92 16.70
C LYS A 60 11.77 -15.96 15.79
N TRP A 61 12.33 -14.80 15.45
CA TRP A 61 11.59 -13.73 14.81
C TRP A 61 11.06 -14.09 13.41
N GLY A 62 11.85 -14.80 12.61
CA GLY A 62 11.42 -15.26 11.31
C GLY A 62 10.27 -16.26 11.36
N ASP A 63 10.28 -17.16 12.35
CA ASP A 63 9.22 -18.15 12.55
C ASP A 63 7.91 -17.47 12.96
N ILE A 64 7.97 -16.48 13.86
CA ILE A 64 6.82 -15.70 14.30
C ILE A 64 6.20 -14.96 13.09
N VAL A 65 7.00 -14.24 12.32
CA VAL A 65 6.52 -13.51 11.14
C VAL A 65 5.98 -14.46 10.07
N SER A 66 6.59 -15.63 9.87
CA SER A 66 6.12 -16.64 8.93
C SER A 66 4.76 -17.21 9.34
N LEU A 67 4.56 -17.46 10.64
CA LEU A 67 3.28 -17.89 11.18
C LEU A 67 2.20 -16.82 10.92
N TRP A 68 2.46 -15.58 11.30
CA TRP A 68 1.54 -14.47 11.08
C TRP A 68 1.22 -14.24 9.60
N LEU A 69 2.22 -14.35 8.71
CA LEU A 69 1.99 -14.25 7.27
C LEU A 69 1.10 -15.39 6.75
N THR A 70 1.31 -16.62 7.26
CA THR A 70 0.49 -17.78 6.88
C THR A 70 -0.96 -17.61 7.32
N GLU A 71 -1.20 -17.05 8.51
CA GLU A 71 -2.54 -16.71 9.01
C GLU A 71 -3.17 -15.60 8.16
N ASP A 72 -2.43 -14.51 7.93
CA ASP A 72 -2.90 -13.40 7.12
C ASP A 72 -3.24 -13.81 5.68
N PHE A 73 -2.51 -14.79 5.11
CA PHE A 73 -2.81 -15.30 3.77
C PHE A 73 -4.19 -15.96 3.66
N LYS A 74 -4.72 -16.50 4.76
CA LYS A 74 -6.07 -17.05 4.82
C LYS A 74 -7.15 -15.97 4.86
N LEU A 75 -6.77 -14.74 5.24
CA LEU A 75 -7.67 -13.60 5.32
C LEU A 75 -7.84 -12.90 3.97
N PRO A 76 -8.98 -12.22 3.74
CA PRO A 76 -9.14 -11.31 2.63
C PRO A 76 -8.03 -10.25 2.63
N ARG A 77 -7.57 -9.82 1.45
CA ARG A 77 -6.47 -8.85 1.31
C ARG A 77 -6.64 -7.59 2.18
N LYS A 78 -7.89 -7.17 2.38
CA LYS A 78 -8.25 -5.97 3.17
C LYS A 78 -7.98 -6.12 4.67
N ARG A 79 -7.86 -7.34 5.19
CA ARG A 79 -7.64 -7.65 6.61
C ARG A 79 -6.20 -8.04 6.93
N ARG A 80 -5.32 -8.14 5.91
CA ARG A 80 -3.93 -8.54 6.10
C ARG A 80 -3.10 -7.40 6.68
N ARG A 81 -2.20 -7.73 7.60
CA ARG A 81 -1.27 -6.76 8.19
C ARG A 81 -0.35 -6.14 7.14
N THR A 82 -0.01 -4.90 7.36
CA THR A 82 1.05 -4.20 6.62
C THR A 82 2.42 -4.52 7.23
N ASN A 83 3.50 -4.28 6.48
CA ASN A 83 4.86 -4.44 7.02
C ASN A 83 5.10 -3.55 8.26
N LYS A 84 4.44 -2.38 8.32
CA LYS A 84 4.52 -1.46 9.46
C LYS A 84 3.88 -2.07 10.71
N GLN A 85 2.76 -2.75 10.55
CA GLN A 85 2.08 -3.45 11.65
C GLN A 85 2.90 -4.65 12.14
N PHE A 86 3.42 -5.49 11.23
CA PHE A 86 4.35 -6.54 11.63
C PHE A 86 5.52 -6.00 12.45
N PHE A 87 6.07 -4.85 12.06
CA PHE A 87 7.16 -4.23 12.80
C PHE A 87 6.71 -3.74 14.17
N GLN A 88 5.57 -3.08 14.29
CA GLN A 88 5.01 -2.61 15.55
C GLN A 88 4.71 -3.77 16.51
N ASP A 89 3.99 -4.80 16.02
CA ASP A 89 3.66 -6.00 16.81
C ASP A 89 4.93 -6.72 17.31
N LEU A 90 5.99 -6.74 16.49
CA LEU A 90 7.28 -7.32 16.89
C LEU A 90 8.01 -6.49 17.95
N ILE A 91 7.98 -5.15 17.85
CA ILE A 91 8.56 -4.26 18.88
C ILE A 91 7.89 -4.50 20.23
N GLU A 92 6.55 -4.65 20.25
CA GLU A 92 5.79 -4.90 21.49
C GLU A 92 6.21 -6.19 22.19
N ILE A 93 6.67 -7.20 21.44
CA ILE A 93 7.18 -8.47 22.00
C ILE A 93 8.70 -8.51 22.14
N GLY A 94 9.39 -7.36 21.98
CA GLY A 94 10.81 -7.20 22.29
C GLY A 94 11.78 -7.31 21.11
N PHE A 95 11.31 -7.19 19.86
CA PHE A 95 12.18 -7.14 18.69
C PHE A 95 12.99 -5.83 18.66
N ASN A 96 14.31 -5.94 18.50
CA ASN A 96 15.23 -4.80 18.47
C ASN A 96 15.88 -4.57 17.10
N GLY A 97 15.39 -5.24 16.07
CA GLY A 97 15.86 -5.09 14.69
C GLY A 97 15.26 -3.90 13.96
N SER A 98 15.70 -3.68 12.72
CA SER A 98 15.22 -2.57 11.90
C SER A 98 13.94 -2.91 11.11
N TYR A 99 13.14 -1.89 10.80
CA TYR A 99 12.00 -2.01 9.89
C TYR A 99 12.40 -2.61 8.52
N ARG A 100 13.59 -2.26 8.03
CA ARG A 100 14.12 -2.79 6.77
C ARG A 100 14.32 -4.31 6.81
N THR A 101 14.73 -4.84 7.96
CA THR A 101 14.91 -6.28 8.18
C THR A 101 13.59 -7.03 7.97
N ILE A 102 12.50 -6.50 8.54
CA ILE A 102 11.16 -7.08 8.38
C ILE A 102 10.70 -6.98 6.92
N CYS A 103 10.85 -5.82 6.28
CA CYS A 103 10.47 -5.65 4.87
C CYS A 103 11.19 -6.64 3.95
N ASN A 104 12.48 -6.87 4.15
CA ASN A 104 13.26 -7.81 3.35
C ASN A 104 12.76 -9.25 3.57
N PHE A 105 12.56 -9.65 4.82
CA PHE A 105 12.06 -10.98 5.16
C PHE A 105 10.68 -11.24 4.56
N VAL A 106 9.73 -10.32 4.74
CA VAL A 106 8.37 -10.43 4.18
C VAL A 106 8.40 -10.50 2.65
N LYS A 107 9.27 -9.72 2.01
CA LYS A 107 9.46 -9.76 0.54
C LYS A 107 9.92 -11.14 0.07
N GLU A 108 10.93 -11.70 0.75
CA GLU A 108 11.47 -13.02 0.42
C GLU A 108 10.46 -14.13 0.68
N TRP A 109 9.76 -14.07 1.82
CA TRP A 109 8.71 -15.04 2.14
C TRP A 109 7.60 -15.02 1.08
N LYS A 110 7.11 -13.84 0.69
CA LYS A 110 6.11 -13.70 -0.37
C LYS A 110 6.61 -14.22 -1.71
N ALA A 111 7.86 -13.99 -2.06
CA ALA A 111 8.43 -14.49 -3.33
C ALA A 111 8.42 -16.01 -3.44
N VAL A 112 8.48 -16.73 -2.31
CA VAL A 112 8.43 -18.20 -2.26
C VAL A 112 6.99 -18.72 -2.26
N HIS A 113 6.05 -17.97 -1.63
CA HIS A 113 4.68 -18.46 -1.36
C HIS A 113 3.62 -17.84 -2.30
N THR A 114 3.97 -16.88 -3.15
CA THR A 114 3.05 -16.30 -4.14
C THR A 114 3.52 -16.57 -5.57
N ASN A 115 2.65 -17.14 -6.39
CA ASN A 115 2.87 -17.19 -7.85
C ASN A 115 2.87 -15.75 -8.38
N LYS A 116 3.87 -15.42 -9.21
CA LYS A 116 3.98 -14.13 -9.88
C LYS A 116 2.86 -14.02 -10.93
N ASP A 117 1.75 -13.40 -10.58
CA ASP A 117 0.86 -12.85 -11.58
C ASP A 117 1.41 -11.50 -12.04
N GLU A 118 1.47 -11.35 -13.36
CA GLU A 118 2.08 -10.24 -14.07
C GLU A 118 1.48 -8.88 -13.68
N VAL A 119 2.32 -7.97 -13.20
CA VAL A 119 1.98 -6.56 -13.08
C VAL A 119 1.99 -5.96 -14.49
N LYS A 120 0.83 -5.71 -15.07
CA LYS A 120 0.69 -4.89 -16.27
C LYS A 120 0.99 -3.43 -15.92
N ASP A 121 2.10 -2.93 -16.43
CA ASP A 121 2.46 -1.51 -16.37
C ASP A 121 1.59 -0.76 -17.39
N LEU A 122 0.48 -0.23 -16.91
CA LEU A 122 -0.38 0.66 -17.70
C LEU A 122 0.07 2.09 -17.39
N GLY A 123 0.80 2.69 -18.31
CA GLY A 123 1.18 4.10 -18.24
C GLY A 123 -0.06 4.99 -18.27
N TYR A 124 -0.39 5.63 -17.15
CA TYR A 124 -1.42 6.65 -17.04
C TYR A 124 -0.77 8.03 -16.96
N GLU A 125 -1.33 8.98 -17.69
CA GLU A 125 -0.98 10.38 -17.54
C GLU A 125 -1.41 10.85 -16.15
N LYS A 126 -0.51 11.52 -15.44
CA LYS A 126 -0.73 11.93 -14.06
C LYS A 126 -1.64 13.14 -14.02
N LEU A 127 -2.74 13.03 -13.27
CA LEU A 127 -3.61 14.16 -13.02
C LEU A 127 -2.99 15.09 -11.97
N GLU A 128 -2.78 16.36 -12.31
CA GLU A 128 -2.38 17.39 -11.36
C GLU A 128 -3.59 17.92 -10.62
N HIS A 129 -3.47 18.05 -9.31
CA HIS A 129 -4.51 18.59 -8.44
C HIS A 129 -4.07 19.93 -7.87
N PRO A 130 -4.83 21.01 -8.13
CA PRO A 130 -4.55 22.31 -7.52
C PRO A 130 -4.80 22.28 -6.01
N ALA A 131 -4.16 23.21 -5.28
CA ALA A 131 -4.46 23.42 -3.88
C ALA A 131 -5.95 23.82 -3.71
N GLY A 132 -6.56 23.34 -2.62
CA GLY A 132 -7.98 23.58 -2.34
C GLY A 132 -8.95 22.62 -3.03
N GLU A 133 -8.49 21.66 -3.83
CA GLU A 133 -9.29 20.56 -4.32
C GLU A 133 -9.30 19.40 -3.32
N ALA A 134 -10.49 18.98 -2.89
CA ALA A 134 -10.69 17.79 -2.08
C ALA A 134 -11.36 16.66 -2.86
N GLN A 135 -11.06 15.43 -2.49
CA GLN A 135 -11.73 14.22 -2.98
C GLN A 135 -12.42 13.52 -1.81
N LEU A 136 -13.64 13.05 -2.02
CA LEU A 136 -14.49 12.46 -0.98
C LEU A 136 -14.96 11.08 -1.40
N ASP A 137 -14.88 10.10 -0.49
CA ASP A 137 -15.38 8.76 -0.70
C ASP A 137 -15.76 8.05 0.59
N PHE A 138 -16.67 7.10 0.49
CA PHE A 138 -16.98 6.16 1.55
C PHE A 138 -16.10 4.91 1.47
N GLY A 139 -15.70 4.42 2.62
CA GLY A 139 -15.09 3.11 2.78
C GLY A 139 -15.85 2.27 3.80
N THR A 140 -15.94 0.97 3.57
CA THR A 140 -16.43 0.03 4.59
C THR A 140 -15.25 -0.47 5.40
N MET A 141 -15.34 -0.35 6.72
CA MET A 141 -14.32 -0.78 7.69
C MET A 141 -14.94 -1.73 8.69
N GLU A 142 -14.15 -2.68 9.18
CA GLU A 142 -14.59 -3.65 10.17
C GLU A 142 -14.12 -3.23 11.57
N VAL A 143 -15.02 -3.33 12.54
CA VAL A 143 -14.77 -3.06 13.95
C VAL A 143 -15.35 -4.19 14.81
N GLU A 144 -14.81 -4.35 16.01
CA GLU A 144 -15.40 -5.24 17.02
C GLU A 144 -16.43 -4.48 17.86
N LYS A 145 -17.65 -4.96 17.89
CA LYS A 145 -18.72 -4.46 18.75
C LYS A 145 -19.36 -5.62 19.51
N ASP A 146 -19.38 -5.55 20.82
CA ASP A 146 -20.00 -6.55 21.71
C ASP A 146 -19.53 -8.00 21.40
N GLY A 147 -18.24 -8.16 21.13
CA GLY A 147 -17.61 -9.45 20.81
C GLY A 147 -17.88 -9.97 19.38
N SER A 148 -18.54 -9.19 18.54
CA SER A 148 -18.83 -9.52 17.14
C SER A 148 -18.17 -8.52 16.19
N LEU A 149 -17.74 -8.99 15.02
CA LEU A 149 -17.22 -8.15 13.97
C LEU A 149 -18.39 -7.54 13.18
N VAL A 150 -18.40 -6.22 13.07
CA VAL A 150 -19.42 -5.47 12.33
C VAL A 150 -18.81 -4.50 11.36
N ASP A 151 -19.46 -4.33 10.22
CA ASP A 151 -19.06 -3.34 9.22
C ASP A 151 -19.64 -1.97 9.57
N ILE A 152 -18.79 -0.95 9.56
CA ILE A 152 -19.18 0.45 9.66
C ILE A 152 -18.80 1.22 8.41
N LYS A 153 -19.37 2.40 8.21
CA LYS A 153 -19.02 3.29 7.12
C LYS A 153 -18.05 4.36 7.61
N VAL A 154 -17.03 4.63 6.84
CA VAL A 154 -16.06 5.70 7.11
C VAL A 154 -16.01 6.61 5.91
N LEU A 155 -16.39 7.87 6.10
CA LEU A 155 -16.25 8.92 5.09
C LEU A 155 -14.80 9.44 5.16
N VAL A 156 -14.12 9.47 4.02
CA VAL A 156 -12.74 9.95 3.90
C VAL A 156 -12.71 11.11 2.92
N MET A 157 -12.17 12.24 3.37
CA MET A 157 -11.84 13.38 2.54
C MET A 157 -10.33 13.52 2.46
N THR A 158 -9.78 13.58 1.26
CA THR A 158 -8.34 13.81 1.05
C THR A 158 -8.11 15.02 0.17
N PHE A 159 -7.05 15.74 0.45
CA PHE A 159 -6.56 16.86 -0.32
C PHE A 159 -5.33 16.39 -1.10
N PRO A 160 -5.46 16.10 -2.41
CA PRO A 160 -4.39 15.48 -3.19
C PRO A 160 -3.12 16.33 -3.28
N TYR A 161 -3.23 17.65 -3.20
CA TYR A 161 -2.09 18.58 -3.27
C TYR A 161 -1.11 18.38 -2.11
N SER A 162 -1.61 18.35 -0.86
CA SER A 162 -0.79 18.12 0.35
C SER A 162 -0.72 16.65 0.76
N ASN A 163 -1.62 15.82 0.24
CA ASN A 163 -1.90 14.46 0.71
C ASN A 163 -2.44 14.40 2.14
N ARG A 164 -2.95 15.52 2.67
CA ARG A 164 -3.70 15.58 3.95
C ARG A 164 -4.99 14.78 3.81
N ALA A 165 -5.41 14.13 4.87
CA ALA A 165 -6.70 13.46 4.91
C ALA A 165 -7.40 13.68 6.24
N PHE A 166 -8.72 13.66 6.18
CA PHE A 166 -9.64 13.64 7.31
C PHE A 166 -10.59 12.48 7.14
N SER A 167 -11.06 11.90 8.24
CA SER A 167 -12.05 10.83 8.17
C SER A 167 -12.99 10.86 9.35
N VAL A 168 -14.18 10.32 9.14
CA VAL A 168 -15.20 10.19 10.17
C VAL A 168 -15.92 8.85 10.01
N ALA A 169 -16.01 8.10 11.09
CA ALA A 169 -16.80 6.87 11.17
C ALA A 169 -18.28 7.21 11.40
N LEU A 170 -19.14 6.55 10.65
CA LEU A 170 -20.57 6.81 10.58
C LEU A 170 -21.35 5.49 10.65
N PRO A 171 -22.57 5.50 11.17
CA PRO A 171 -23.38 4.29 11.30
C PRO A 171 -23.89 3.74 9.96
N ALA A 172 -24.05 4.61 8.95
CA ALA A 172 -24.60 4.22 7.66
C ALA A 172 -24.04 5.06 6.51
N GLU A 173 -24.23 4.58 5.29
CA GLU A 173 -24.00 5.32 4.05
C GLU A 173 -25.35 5.82 3.52
N ASN A 174 -25.83 6.91 4.12
CA ASN A 174 -27.04 7.61 3.71
C ASN A 174 -26.77 9.12 3.60
N GLN A 175 -27.73 9.88 3.14
CA GLN A 175 -27.60 11.30 2.89
C GLN A 175 -27.33 12.10 4.16
N GLU A 176 -28.01 11.80 5.26
CA GLU A 176 -27.79 12.46 6.56
C GLU A 176 -26.37 12.25 7.06
N CYS A 177 -25.91 11.00 7.05
CA CYS A 177 -24.54 10.65 7.43
C CYS A 177 -23.50 11.33 6.52
N LEU A 178 -23.78 11.46 5.20
CA LEU A 178 -22.90 12.19 4.30
C LEU A 178 -22.77 13.67 4.71
N LEU A 179 -23.90 14.36 4.90
CA LEU A 179 -23.90 15.80 5.21
C LEU A 179 -23.27 16.08 6.59
N GLU A 180 -23.64 15.32 7.61
CA GLU A 180 -23.03 15.46 8.96
C GLU A 180 -21.56 15.07 8.95
N GLY A 181 -21.18 14.04 8.17
CA GLY A 181 -19.80 13.64 8.00
C GLY A 181 -18.93 14.72 7.35
N ILE A 182 -19.42 15.36 6.28
CA ILE A 182 -18.71 16.49 5.64
C ILE A 182 -18.58 17.64 6.61
N LYS A 183 -19.66 18.05 7.29
CA LYS A 183 -19.65 19.12 8.29
C LYS A 183 -18.62 18.87 9.40
N TYR A 184 -18.56 17.64 9.92
CA TYR A 184 -17.56 17.24 10.90
C TYR A 184 -16.13 17.38 10.35
N ILE A 185 -15.88 16.94 9.12
CA ILE A 185 -14.57 17.05 8.48
C ILE A 185 -14.19 18.51 8.21
N LEU A 186 -15.09 19.35 7.71
CA LEU A 186 -14.83 20.77 7.47
C LEU A 186 -14.46 21.49 8.77
N LYS A 187 -15.12 21.15 9.89
CA LYS A 187 -14.76 21.67 11.21
C LYS A 187 -13.35 21.24 11.65
N GLN A 188 -12.95 19.99 11.36
CA GLN A 188 -11.59 19.51 11.68
C GLN A 188 -10.52 20.13 10.78
N ALA A 189 -10.85 20.40 9.52
CA ALA A 189 -9.97 21.02 8.55
C ALA A 189 -9.78 22.52 8.81
N ASP A 190 -10.65 23.10 9.63
CA ASP A 190 -10.74 24.55 9.89
C ASP A 190 -10.85 25.37 8.59
N GLY A 191 -11.63 24.85 7.63
CA GLY A 191 -11.83 25.49 6.33
C GLY A 191 -12.71 24.69 5.40
N VAL A 192 -13.04 25.29 4.26
CA VAL A 192 -13.90 24.72 3.22
C VAL A 192 -13.10 24.65 1.91
N PRO A 193 -12.96 23.48 1.29
CA PRO A 193 -12.29 23.36 0.00
C PRO A 193 -13.05 24.11 -1.10
N THR A 194 -12.35 24.67 -2.06
CA THR A 194 -12.98 25.35 -3.21
C THR A 194 -13.79 24.40 -4.07
N THR A 195 -13.34 23.13 -4.14
CA THR A 195 -13.98 22.10 -4.94
C THR A 195 -13.92 20.76 -4.20
N ILE A 196 -15.05 20.06 -4.11
CA ILE A 196 -15.12 18.68 -3.64
C ILE A 196 -15.45 17.77 -4.83
N ARG A 197 -14.54 16.87 -5.14
CA ARG A 197 -14.72 15.82 -6.14
C ARG A 197 -15.32 14.59 -5.47
N ILE A 198 -16.47 14.12 -6.02
CA ILE A 198 -17.18 12.94 -5.54
C ILE A 198 -17.33 11.92 -6.67
N ASP A 199 -17.50 10.64 -6.31
CA ASP A 199 -17.98 9.65 -7.24
C ASP A 199 -19.51 9.77 -7.44
N ASN A 200 -20.05 8.92 -8.30
CA ASN A 200 -21.51 8.81 -8.51
C ASN A 200 -22.21 8.11 -7.32
N MET A 201 -21.91 8.55 -6.09
CA MET A 201 -22.54 8.01 -4.88
C MET A 201 -24.01 8.38 -4.80
N SER A 202 -24.87 7.39 -4.57
CA SER A 202 -26.34 7.59 -4.53
C SER A 202 -26.82 8.53 -3.43
N THR A 203 -25.99 8.74 -2.41
CA THR A 203 -26.25 9.68 -1.29
C THR A 203 -26.16 11.15 -1.69
N ALA A 204 -25.47 11.46 -2.79
CA ALA A 204 -25.28 12.84 -3.28
C ALA A 204 -25.82 13.05 -4.70
N VAL A 205 -25.97 11.96 -5.49
CA VAL A 205 -26.24 12.02 -6.93
C VAL A 205 -27.52 11.25 -7.25
N VAL A 206 -28.51 11.94 -7.82
CA VAL A 206 -29.78 11.35 -8.31
C VAL A 206 -29.59 10.68 -9.67
N LYS A 207 -28.85 11.35 -10.56
CA LYS A 207 -28.51 10.82 -11.89
C LYS A 207 -27.02 10.97 -12.12
N SER A 208 -26.37 9.86 -12.38
CA SER A 208 -24.93 9.83 -12.64
C SER A 208 -24.56 10.62 -13.91
N LYS A 209 -23.37 11.20 -13.90
CA LYS A 209 -22.77 11.84 -15.06
C LYS A 209 -22.69 10.87 -16.24
N THR A 210 -22.97 11.34 -17.42
CA THR A 210 -22.83 10.60 -18.68
C THR A 210 -21.90 11.38 -19.61
N ARG A 211 -21.54 10.78 -20.76
CA ARG A 211 -20.70 11.47 -21.76
C ARG A 211 -21.34 12.77 -22.27
N TYR A 212 -22.66 12.89 -22.17
CA TYR A 212 -23.44 14.01 -22.77
C TYR A 212 -24.18 14.87 -21.75
N LYS A 213 -24.26 14.47 -20.49
CA LYS A 213 -25.01 15.17 -19.43
C LYS A 213 -24.23 15.16 -18.12
N GLU A 214 -24.17 16.33 -17.47
CA GLU A 214 -23.64 16.46 -16.11
C GLU A 214 -24.51 15.67 -15.11
N ALA A 215 -23.89 15.33 -13.98
CA ALA A 215 -24.60 14.64 -12.90
C ALA A 215 -25.65 15.54 -12.28
N GLN A 216 -26.79 14.94 -11.91
CA GLN A 216 -27.83 15.64 -11.17
C GLN A 216 -27.66 15.31 -9.68
N LEU A 217 -27.28 16.32 -8.91
CA LEU A 217 -27.16 16.21 -7.45
C LEU A 217 -28.56 16.16 -6.80
N THR A 218 -28.63 15.58 -5.58
CA THR A 218 -29.81 15.72 -4.72
C THR A 218 -30.00 17.18 -4.34
N ASN A 219 -31.23 17.60 -4.06
CA ASN A 219 -31.52 19.00 -3.72
C ASN A 219 -30.82 19.38 -2.41
N GLU A 220 -30.81 18.49 -1.43
CA GLU A 220 -30.20 18.65 -0.13
C GLU A 220 -28.69 18.83 -0.26
N PHE A 221 -28.01 17.97 -1.03
CA PHE A 221 -26.56 18.08 -1.24
C PHE A 221 -26.19 19.36 -2.00
N ARG A 222 -27.01 19.75 -2.98
CA ARG A 222 -26.82 21.02 -3.69
C ARG A 222 -26.98 22.23 -2.76
N SER A 223 -28.02 22.24 -1.92
CA SER A 223 -28.23 23.31 -0.94
C SER A 223 -27.10 23.38 0.08
N PHE A 224 -26.61 22.23 0.52
CA PHE A 224 -25.48 22.12 1.41
C PHE A 224 -24.18 22.68 0.78
N ALA A 225 -23.90 22.30 -0.48
CA ALA A 225 -22.74 22.85 -1.20
C ALA A 225 -22.82 24.38 -1.37
N LEU A 226 -24.00 24.90 -1.70
CA LEU A 226 -24.23 26.35 -1.78
C LEU A 226 -24.05 27.05 -0.41
N HIS A 227 -24.53 26.44 0.67
CA HIS A 227 -24.39 26.98 2.02
C HIS A 227 -22.95 27.13 2.45
N TYR A 228 -22.12 26.11 2.19
CA TYR A 228 -20.70 26.12 2.53
C TYR A 228 -19.80 26.78 1.47
N GLY A 229 -20.33 27.07 0.26
CA GLY A 229 -19.63 27.81 -0.78
C GLY A 229 -18.64 27.00 -1.61
N PHE A 230 -18.70 25.65 -1.60
CA PHE A 230 -17.83 24.81 -2.41
C PHE A 230 -18.51 24.35 -3.71
N LYS A 231 -17.69 24.10 -4.74
CA LYS A 231 -18.13 23.51 -6.01
C LYS A 231 -18.12 21.98 -5.90
N VAL A 232 -19.13 21.33 -6.47
CA VAL A 232 -19.17 19.86 -6.58
C VAL A 232 -18.74 19.43 -7.97
N GLN A 233 -17.76 18.54 -8.04
CA GLN A 233 -17.30 17.92 -9.28
C GLN A 233 -17.51 16.40 -9.21
N THR A 234 -18.21 15.83 -10.18
CA THR A 234 -18.41 14.38 -10.27
C THR A 234 -17.40 13.74 -11.21
N CYS A 235 -16.89 12.56 -10.83
CA CYS A 235 -15.98 11.82 -11.70
C CYS A 235 -16.65 11.38 -12.99
N ASN A 236 -15.87 11.29 -14.05
CA ASN A 236 -16.33 10.73 -15.32
C ASN A 236 -16.60 9.22 -15.18
N PRO A 237 -17.58 8.68 -15.92
CA PRO A 237 -17.82 7.25 -15.91
C PRO A 237 -16.58 6.46 -16.33
N ARG A 238 -16.22 5.42 -15.57
CA ARG A 238 -15.06 4.54 -15.80
C ARG A 238 -13.69 5.23 -15.73
N SER A 239 -13.60 6.39 -15.10
CA SER A 239 -12.34 7.15 -14.94
C SER A 239 -11.77 6.99 -13.52
N GLY A 240 -11.42 5.76 -13.14
CA GLY A 240 -10.86 5.44 -11.83
C GLY A 240 -9.58 6.24 -11.51
N TYR A 241 -8.84 6.69 -12.52
CA TYR A 241 -7.64 7.54 -12.33
C TYR A 241 -7.98 8.92 -11.73
N GLU A 242 -9.19 9.47 -11.98
CA GLU A 242 -9.62 10.75 -11.40
C GLU A 242 -9.85 10.67 -9.89
N LYS A 243 -10.00 9.45 -9.36
CA LYS A 243 -10.33 9.16 -7.97
C LYS A 243 -9.19 8.45 -7.22
N GLY A 244 -8.09 8.18 -7.92
CA GLY A 244 -6.99 7.37 -7.37
C GLY A 244 -6.45 7.86 -6.02
N SER A 245 -6.47 9.16 -5.73
CA SER A 245 -6.00 9.71 -4.48
C SER A 245 -6.89 9.29 -3.30
N VAL A 246 -8.22 9.48 -3.37
CA VAL A 246 -9.13 9.13 -2.27
C VAL A 246 -9.27 7.61 -2.11
N GLU A 247 -9.31 6.83 -3.19
CA GLU A 247 -9.34 5.37 -3.10
C GLU A 247 -8.10 4.82 -2.40
N ASN A 248 -6.91 5.33 -2.75
CA ASN A 248 -5.66 5.00 -2.07
C ASN A 248 -5.72 5.41 -0.59
N LYS A 249 -6.31 6.57 -0.27
CA LYS A 249 -6.44 7.05 1.09
C LYS A 249 -7.45 6.24 1.91
N VAL A 250 -8.58 5.84 1.33
CA VAL A 250 -9.52 4.88 1.95
C VAL A 250 -8.81 3.57 2.27
N GLY A 251 -8.02 3.06 1.30
CA GLY A 251 -7.17 1.89 1.53
C GLY A 251 -6.15 2.11 2.65
N TYR A 252 -5.49 3.27 2.67
CA TYR A 252 -4.52 3.63 3.70
C TYR A 252 -5.15 3.65 5.11
N VAL A 253 -6.30 4.32 5.27
CA VAL A 253 -7.06 4.36 6.53
C VAL A 253 -7.44 2.95 6.96
N ARG A 254 -7.97 2.13 6.06
CA ARG A 254 -8.34 0.74 6.33
C ARG A 254 -7.17 -0.08 6.85
N TYR A 255 -6.03 -0.03 6.16
CA TYR A 255 -4.88 -0.87 6.51
C TYR A 255 -4.08 -0.39 7.71
N ASN A 256 -4.09 0.90 8.03
CA ASN A 256 -3.30 1.43 9.14
C ASN A 256 -4.11 1.61 10.42
N PHE A 257 -5.43 1.77 10.33
CA PHE A 257 -6.26 2.07 11.50
C PHE A 257 -7.32 1.01 11.80
N PHE A 258 -7.70 0.20 10.82
CA PHE A 258 -8.78 -0.80 10.96
C PHE A 258 -8.34 -2.25 10.73
N SER A 259 -7.07 -2.52 10.43
CA SER A 259 -6.60 -3.88 10.17
C SER A 259 -6.78 -4.84 11.34
N ASN A 260 -6.71 -4.32 12.58
CA ASN A 260 -6.90 -5.10 13.81
C ASN A 260 -8.34 -5.00 14.34
N SER A 261 -9.29 -4.58 13.51
CA SER A 261 -10.71 -4.43 13.88
C SER A 261 -10.87 -3.78 15.25
N PRO A 262 -10.59 -2.45 15.38
CA PRO A 262 -10.60 -1.77 16.68
C PRO A 262 -11.96 -1.88 17.35
N ARG A 263 -11.99 -1.93 18.69
CA ARG A 263 -13.21 -2.03 19.46
C ARG A 263 -14.05 -0.76 19.36
N LEU A 264 -15.29 -0.89 18.94
CA LEU A 264 -16.26 0.22 18.88
C LEU A 264 -16.95 0.41 20.22
N MET A 265 -16.46 1.33 21.05
CA MET A 265 -17.13 1.75 22.28
C MET A 265 -18.23 2.76 21.95
N SER A 266 -17.89 3.79 21.17
CA SER A 266 -18.82 4.76 20.59
C SER A 266 -18.25 5.31 19.28
N PHE A 267 -19.10 5.86 18.41
CA PHE A 267 -18.64 6.59 17.22
C PHE A 267 -17.84 7.83 17.60
N GLN A 268 -18.16 8.49 18.72
CA GLN A 268 -17.44 9.66 19.20
C GLN A 268 -15.99 9.31 19.56
N ASP A 269 -15.76 8.26 20.35
CA ASP A 269 -14.42 7.81 20.73
C ASP A 269 -13.61 7.37 19.51
N LEU A 270 -14.22 6.58 18.61
CA LEU A 270 -13.58 6.13 17.39
C LEU A 270 -13.15 7.31 16.52
N ASN A 271 -14.01 8.32 16.38
CA ASN A 271 -13.71 9.52 15.59
C ASN A 271 -12.59 10.37 16.21
N GLN A 272 -12.52 10.47 17.55
CA GLN A 272 -11.40 11.12 18.24
C GLN A 272 -10.07 10.38 17.98
N GLN A 273 -10.08 9.04 18.04
CA GLN A 273 -8.91 8.23 17.76
C GLN A 273 -8.47 8.37 16.28
N LEU A 274 -9.41 8.35 15.33
CA LEU A 274 -9.13 8.57 13.92
C LEU A 274 -8.54 9.96 13.66
N ALA A 275 -9.11 11.00 14.23
CA ALA A 275 -8.62 12.36 14.10
C ALA A 275 -7.18 12.49 14.62
N LYS A 276 -6.90 11.92 15.82
CA LYS A 276 -5.55 11.90 16.39
C LYS A 276 -4.55 11.19 15.48
N LYS A 277 -4.85 9.97 15.03
CA LYS A 277 -3.98 9.19 14.17
C LYS A 277 -3.71 9.86 12.81
N LEU A 278 -4.73 10.50 12.21
CA LEU A 278 -4.56 11.24 10.95
C LEU A 278 -3.80 12.55 11.14
N THR A 279 -3.82 13.14 12.34
CA THR A 279 -2.99 14.29 12.69
C THR A 279 -1.53 13.86 12.85
N GLU A 280 -1.26 12.78 13.57
CA GLU A 280 0.10 12.20 13.69
C GLU A 280 0.68 11.77 12.33
N ASP A 281 -0.16 11.31 11.37
CA ASP A 281 0.28 10.95 10.02
C ASP A 281 0.80 12.14 9.20
N THR A 282 0.56 13.37 9.62
CA THR A 282 1.02 14.58 8.88
C THR A 282 2.50 14.86 8.98
N ASP A 283 3.19 14.26 9.94
CA ASP A 283 4.66 14.36 10.07
C ASP A 283 5.37 13.55 8.98
N ARG A 284 4.65 12.66 8.33
CA ARG A 284 5.13 11.86 7.21
C ARG A 284 5.44 12.73 5.99
N LEU A 285 6.50 12.39 5.27
CA LEU A 285 6.83 13.07 4.01
C LEU A 285 5.79 12.74 2.91
N HIS A 286 5.41 13.76 2.17
CA HIS A 286 4.66 13.58 0.93
C HIS A 286 5.44 12.68 -0.02
N TYR A 287 4.78 11.68 -0.61
CA TYR A 287 5.45 10.63 -1.41
C TYR A 287 6.22 11.18 -2.62
N GLU A 288 5.81 12.32 -3.14
CA GLU A 288 6.37 12.96 -4.31
C GLU A 288 7.16 14.23 -3.99
N LYS A 289 6.53 15.21 -3.31
CA LYS A 289 7.13 16.51 -2.99
C LYS A 289 8.26 16.42 -1.97
N LYS A 290 8.34 15.29 -1.21
CA LYS A 290 9.38 15.03 -0.20
C LYS A 290 9.43 16.04 0.94
N GLU A 291 8.36 16.78 1.14
CA GLU A 291 8.13 17.68 2.26
C GLU A 291 7.12 17.07 3.24
N PRO A 292 7.13 17.47 4.53
CA PRO A 292 6.10 17.04 5.49
C PRO A 292 4.71 17.43 5.00
N ILE A 293 3.74 16.53 5.20
CA ILE A 293 2.34 16.80 4.84
C ILE A 293 1.80 18.00 5.62
N SER A 294 2.20 18.16 6.92
CA SER A 294 1.83 19.30 7.74
C SER A 294 2.20 20.64 7.10
N LYS A 295 3.44 20.76 6.59
CA LYS A 295 3.91 21.98 5.92
C LYS A 295 3.14 22.26 4.62
N LEU A 296 2.93 21.22 3.79
CA LEU A 296 2.16 21.37 2.55
C LEU A 296 0.69 21.73 2.83
N TRP A 297 0.16 21.31 3.97
CA TRP A 297 -1.18 21.66 4.40
C TRP A 297 -1.29 23.14 4.80
N GLU A 298 -0.30 23.68 5.48
CA GLU A 298 -0.23 25.11 5.80
C GLU A 298 -0.29 25.99 4.53
N ASP A 299 0.39 25.54 3.46
CA ASP A 299 0.34 26.22 2.16
C ASP A 299 -1.03 26.06 1.46
N GLU A 300 -1.78 24.99 1.76
CA GLU A 300 -3.07 24.68 1.14
C GLU A 300 -4.26 25.34 1.84
N VAL A 301 -4.24 25.45 3.16
CA VAL A 301 -5.32 26.02 3.99
C VAL A 301 -5.78 27.42 3.55
N PRO A 302 -4.90 28.38 3.19
CA PRO A 302 -5.32 29.71 2.73
C PRO A 302 -6.20 29.71 1.49
N HIS A 303 -6.19 28.64 0.71
CA HIS A 303 -6.99 28.47 -0.49
C HIS A 303 -8.38 27.87 -0.18
N ASN A 304 -8.61 27.47 1.08
CA ASN A 304 -9.82 26.81 1.55
C ASN A 304 -10.77 27.76 2.33
N CYS A 305 -10.36 29.01 2.58
CA CYS A 305 -11.11 30.01 3.31
C CYS A 305 -11.99 30.88 2.38
#